data_8528d4115068414c414634f59023850c
#
_entry.id   8528d4115068414c414634f59023850c
#
_cell.length_a   1.000
_cell.length_b   1.000
_cell.length_c   1.000
_cell.angle_alpha   90.00
_cell.angle_beta   90.00
_cell.angle_gamma   90.00
#
_symmetry.space_group_name_H-M   'P 1'
#
loop_
_entity.id
_entity.type
_entity.pdbx_description
1 polymer ?
#
loop_
_entity_poly.entity_id
_entity_poly.type
_entity_poly.pdbx_seq_one_letter_code
_entity_poly.pdbx_strand_id
1 'polypeptide(L)'
;MKESEIFINQLGYRILDNKNVFVSKTAKGEAEQFSVCEKAGGKVVLTGPLIAAPDDEESGGGYFTGDFSAVQTPGEYYIQIGEEKSFPFTLSDNVYDELTLSTLKYFTDSRCGQGICHTGIAEVYGTGEQKNVQGGWHDAGDYGRYVVAGSKAVMDLLLGYKKCPQKFSDFDLLGEVRFELEWMLQMQREDGAVYHKISCYHFCPFIMPQEEKDQLVLAPVSTAATADFAGCLAYASGFYKESDPKFSAALLQAAIKAQNYLFSHDDEFYINPPEITTGGYGDHDVRDERYFALCSLFAATGEKNYLSQALKYREDKKKDKPDPKHPWNCGWQEGFGWPFVSGYGTELLLENEDKLDADLISEIHSGIISQAEKYLETCDASAFKYCSKFVFWGSNGAICDLAHIMLMAFDLTGRKEFIKAAKAQIDFILGCNPLNYCYVTGAGTKSVVHPHHRPSGASKKVYPGMLAGGPCGALLDAYAKEHLAGQPALKCYADAEPSYSTNEVAIYWNSAFVYTLVRV
;
A
#
# COMPACT_ATOMS: atom_id res chain seq x y z
N MET A 1 -0.46 5.62 33.34
CA MET A 1 -0.48 4.15 33.42
C MET A 1 0.72 3.64 32.66
N LYS A 2 1.43 2.61 33.16
CA LYS A 2 2.48 1.95 32.38
C LYS A 2 1.85 1.34 31.12
N GLU A 3 2.43 1.56 29.96
CA GLU A 3 1.93 0.97 28.71
C GLU A 3 2.07 -0.55 28.77
N SER A 4 1.08 -1.28 28.25
CA SER A 4 1.13 -2.73 28.18
C SER A 4 2.20 -3.17 27.16
N GLU A 5 3.04 -4.09 27.58
CA GLU A 5 4.06 -4.73 26.73
C GLU A 5 3.60 -6.13 26.26
N ILE A 6 2.29 -6.33 26.18
CA ILE A 6 1.61 -7.49 25.58
C ILE A 6 0.98 -7.02 24.28
N PHE A 7 1.48 -7.51 23.15
CA PHE A 7 1.19 -7.02 21.81
C PHE A 7 0.24 -7.96 21.09
N ILE A 8 -0.87 -7.41 20.63
CA ILE A 8 -1.94 -8.14 19.91
C ILE A 8 -2.51 -7.24 18.82
N ASN A 9 -3.24 -7.82 17.87
CA ASN A 9 -4.10 -7.03 16.99
C ASN A 9 -5.21 -6.40 17.83
N GLN A 10 -5.20 -5.07 17.93
CA GLN A 10 -6.07 -4.31 18.85
C GLN A 10 -7.54 -4.27 18.39
N LEU A 11 -7.84 -4.56 17.13
CA LEU A 11 -9.21 -4.76 16.66
C LEU A 11 -9.69 -6.16 17.03
N GLY A 12 -8.85 -7.14 16.78
CA GLY A 12 -9.15 -8.53 17.00
C GLY A 12 -8.86 -9.42 15.80
N TYR A 13 -9.56 -10.55 15.77
CA TYR A 13 -9.29 -11.62 14.81
C TYR A 13 -10.61 -12.23 14.32
N ARG A 14 -10.61 -12.77 13.11
CA ARG A 14 -11.70 -13.68 12.70
C ARG A 14 -11.62 -14.97 13.48
N ILE A 15 -12.73 -15.66 13.57
CA ILE A 15 -12.86 -16.86 14.44
C ILE A 15 -11.82 -17.92 14.11
N LEU A 16 -11.58 -18.17 12.82
CA LEU A 16 -10.68 -19.21 12.33
C LEU A 16 -9.26 -18.73 12.01
N ASP A 17 -8.94 -17.46 12.25
CA ASP A 17 -7.60 -16.92 12.03
C ASP A 17 -6.56 -17.61 12.93
N ASN A 18 -5.31 -17.64 12.48
CA ASN A 18 -4.19 -17.81 13.38
C ASN A 18 -4.08 -16.58 14.29
N LYS A 19 -3.95 -16.81 15.59
CA LYS A 19 -3.94 -15.78 16.61
C LYS A 19 -2.70 -15.90 17.48
N ASN A 20 -1.82 -14.92 17.40
CA ASN A 20 -0.61 -14.89 18.21
C ASN A 20 -0.63 -13.68 19.15
N VAL A 21 -0.12 -13.91 20.36
CA VAL A 21 0.30 -12.84 21.27
C VAL A 21 1.81 -12.75 21.24
N PHE A 22 2.33 -11.52 21.27
CA PHE A 22 3.75 -11.24 21.48
C PHE A 22 3.91 -10.51 22.82
N VAL A 23 5.03 -10.76 23.49
CA VAL A 23 5.27 -10.27 24.86
C VAL A 23 6.71 -9.88 25.00
N SER A 24 6.98 -8.69 25.58
CA SER A 24 8.35 -8.32 25.91
C SER A 24 8.92 -9.20 27.02
N LYS A 25 10.25 -9.26 27.10
CA LYS A 25 10.94 -9.93 28.21
C LYS A 25 10.56 -9.35 29.58
N THR A 26 10.31 -8.03 29.61
CA THR A 26 9.91 -7.34 30.86
C THR A 26 8.53 -7.75 31.32
N ALA A 27 7.54 -7.79 30.41
CA ALA A 27 6.17 -8.19 30.75
C ALA A 27 6.05 -9.67 31.04
N LYS A 28 6.86 -10.50 30.36
CA LYS A 28 6.93 -11.94 30.64
C LYS A 28 7.43 -12.20 32.05
N GLY A 29 8.50 -11.51 32.50
CA GLY A 29 9.14 -11.80 33.77
C GLY A 29 9.48 -13.29 33.90
N GLU A 30 9.04 -13.90 35.01
CA GLU A 30 9.19 -15.34 35.28
C GLU A 30 8.02 -16.20 34.77
N ALA A 31 6.97 -15.57 34.19
CA ALA A 31 5.81 -16.31 33.69
C ALA A 31 6.17 -17.20 32.49
N GLU A 32 5.75 -18.45 32.51
CA GLU A 32 5.94 -19.40 31.42
C GLU A 32 4.70 -19.54 30.54
N GLN A 33 3.59 -18.91 30.94
CA GLN A 33 2.27 -19.03 30.31
C GLN A 33 1.56 -17.70 30.26
N PHE A 34 0.67 -17.58 29.27
CA PHE A 34 -0.31 -16.50 29.18
C PHE A 34 -1.72 -17.06 29.37
N SER A 35 -2.69 -16.22 29.69
CA SER A 35 -4.11 -16.57 29.75
C SER A 35 -4.92 -15.67 28.82
N VAL A 36 -5.88 -16.27 28.09
CA VAL A 36 -6.94 -15.54 27.39
C VAL A 36 -8.14 -15.45 28.32
N CYS A 37 -8.60 -14.23 28.58
CA CYS A 37 -9.67 -13.94 29.51
C CYS A 37 -10.85 -13.26 28.79
N GLU A 38 -12.07 -13.68 29.10
CA GLU A 38 -13.27 -12.92 28.68
C GLU A 38 -13.21 -11.51 29.30
N LYS A 39 -13.48 -10.48 28.49
CA LYS A 39 -13.50 -9.08 28.98
C LYS A 39 -14.57 -8.89 30.06
N ALA A 40 -15.73 -9.53 29.89
CA ALA A 40 -16.79 -9.54 30.87
C ALA A 40 -16.52 -10.61 31.94
N GLY A 41 -16.21 -10.16 33.16
CA GLY A 41 -16.03 -11.06 34.30
C GLY A 41 -14.65 -11.73 34.45
N GLY A 42 -13.74 -11.58 33.49
CA GLY A 42 -12.36 -12.05 33.61
C GLY A 42 -12.18 -13.57 33.64
N LYS A 43 -13.16 -14.34 33.14
CA LYS A 43 -13.08 -15.79 33.11
C LYS A 43 -11.97 -16.23 32.14
N VAL A 44 -11.05 -17.06 32.61
CA VAL A 44 -10.01 -17.66 31.77
C VAL A 44 -10.65 -18.72 30.85
N VAL A 45 -10.43 -18.59 29.54
CA VAL A 45 -10.93 -19.52 28.49
C VAL A 45 -9.82 -20.37 27.89
N LEU A 46 -8.58 -19.88 27.96
CA LEU A 46 -7.40 -20.63 27.50
C LEU A 46 -6.19 -20.22 28.32
N THR A 47 -5.30 -21.17 28.59
CA THR A 47 -3.94 -20.92 29.05
C THR A 47 -2.98 -21.60 28.09
N GLY A 48 -1.95 -20.90 27.64
CA GLY A 48 -0.96 -21.40 26.69
C GLY A 48 0.47 -21.07 27.09
N PRO A 49 1.47 -21.79 26.56
CA PRO A 49 2.87 -21.52 26.84
C PRO A 49 3.37 -20.27 26.12
N LEU A 50 4.35 -19.59 26.72
CA LEU A 50 5.16 -18.57 26.09
C LEU A 50 6.47 -19.19 25.63
N ILE A 51 6.77 -19.10 24.35
CA ILE A 51 8.02 -19.56 23.76
C ILE A 51 8.85 -18.35 23.29
N ALA A 52 10.17 -18.46 23.27
CA ALA A 52 11.03 -17.39 22.76
C ALA A 52 10.72 -17.15 21.27
N ALA A 53 10.46 -15.90 20.92
CA ALA A 53 10.40 -15.48 19.53
C ALA A 53 11.82 -15.41 18.95
N PRO A 54 11.98 -15.42 17.60
CA PRO A 54 13.26 -15.14 16.98
C PRO A 54 13.86 -13.82 17.50
N ASP A 55 15.17 -13.76 17.64
CA ASP A 55 15.89 -12.56 18.04
C ASP A 55 16.29 -11.81 16.76
N ASP A 56 15.73 -10.62 16.53
CA ASP A 56 16.02 -9.78 15.37
C ASP A 56 16.46 -8.37 15.80
N GLU A 57 17.34 -7.77 15.02
CA GLU A 57 17.88 -6.42 15.29
C GLU A 57 16.82 -5.34 15.04
N GLU A 58 15.94 -5.55 14.06
CA GLU A 58 14.92 -4.59 13.63
C GLU A 58 13.89 -4.31 14.73
N SER A 59 13.52 -5.33 15.53
CA SER A 59 12.61 -5.17 16.68
C SER A 59 13.32 -4.80 17.99
N GLY A 60 14.64 -5.03 18.07
CA GLY A 60 15.44 -4.84 19.28
C GLY A 60 15.41 -6.05 20.23
N GLY A 61 14.96 -7.20 19.76
CA GLY A 61 15.08 -8.50 20.43
C GLY A 61 14.32 -8.67 21.75
N GLY A 62 14.46 -9.88 22.31
CA GLY A 62 13.96 -10.16 23.66
C GLY A 62 12.44 -10.32 23.78
N TYR A 63 11.79 -10.90 22.78
CA TYR A 63 10.36 -11.16 22.79
C TYR A 63 10.01 -12.64 22.95
N PHE A 64 8.76 -12.89 23.34
CA PHE A 64 8.15 -14.20 23.45
C PHE A 64 6.84 -14.20 22.69
N THR A 65 6.40 -15.37 22.24
CA THR A 65 5.12 -15.52 21.54
C THR A 65 4.32 -16.67 22.12
N GLY A 66 3.00 -16.58 21.99
CA GLY A 66 2.06 -17.63 22.34
C GLY A 66 0.93 -17.71 21.33
N ASP A 67 0.46 -18.94 21.05
CA ASP A 67 -0.65 -19.20 20.13
C ASP A 67 -1.94 -19.40 20.90
N PHE A 68 -2.98 -18.64 20.55
CA PHE A 68 -4.33 -18.78 21.10
C PHE A 68 -5.41 -19.04 20.02
N SER A 69 -5.00 -19.56 18.87
CA SER A 69 -5.89 -19.89 17.74
C SER A 69 -7.02 -20.85 18.11
N ALA A 70 -6.85 -21.63 19.18
CA ALA A 70 -7.87 -22.53 19.71
C ALA A 70 -9.09 -21.80 20.31
N VAL A 71 -8.98 -20.51 20.65
CA VAL A 71 -10.14 -19.71 21.09
C VAL A 71 -10.95 -19.32 19.86
N GLN A 72 -12.13 -19.92 19.71
CA GLN A 72 -13.01 -19.79 18.54
C GLN A 72 -14.42 -19.30 18.88
N THR A 73 -14.68 -18.98 20.15
CA THR A 73 -15.97 -18.44 20.55
C THR A 73 -16.00 -16.92 20.27
N PRO A 74 -17.02 -16.40 19.57
CA PRO A 74 -17.18 -14.97 19.39
C PRO A 74 -17.29 -14.22 20.72
N GLY A 75 -16.68 -13.04 20.84
CA GLY A 75 -16.73 -12.25 22.07
C GLY A 75 -15.57 -11.27 22.18
N GLU A 76 -15.52 -10.56 23.29
CA GLU A 76 -14.44 -9.62 23.62
C GLU A 76 -13.51 -10.25 24.69
N TYR A 77 -12.21 -10.13 24.45
CA TYR A 77 -11.17 -10.78 25.22
C TYR A 77 -10.01 -9.84 25.52
N TYR A 78 -9.15 -10.26 26.43
CA TYR A 78 -7.81 -9.71 26.63
C TYR A 78 -6.84 -10.85 27.00
N ILE A 79 -5.56 -10.61 26.76
CA ILE A 79 -4.49 -11.50 27.23
C ILE A 79 -4.02 -11.02 28.60
N GLN A 80 -3.76 -11.95 29.52
CA GLN A 80 -3.22 -11.67 30.84
C GLN A 80 -1.94 -12.48 31.09
N ILE A 81 -0.92 -11.82 31.64
CA ILE A 81 0.35 -12.41 32.08
C ILE A 81 0.66 -11.83 33.46
N GLY A 82 0.56 -12.67 34.52
CA GLY A 82 0.62 -12.17 35.88
C GLY A 82 -0.46 -11.12 36.14
N GLU A 83 -0.05 -9.89 36.48
CA GLU A 83 -0.95 -8.75 36.69
C GLU A 83 -1.13 -7.87 35.45
N GLU A 84 -0.28 -8.03 34.44
CA GLU A 84 -0.36 -7.24 33.20
C GLU A 84 -1.43 -7.74 32.27
N LYS A 85 -2.10 -6.81 31.56
CA LYS A 85 -3.17 -7.10 30.59
C LYS A 85 -2.88 -6.41 29.28
N SER A 86 -3.21 -7.09 28.17
CA SER A 86 -3.22 -6.47 26.85
C SER A 86 -4.36 -5.45 26.71
N PHE A 87 -4.37 -4.68 25.64
CA PHE A 87 -5.60 -4.06 25.15
C PHE A 87 -6.68 -5.14 24.92
N PRO A 88 -7.98 -4.79 25.03
CA PRO A 88 -9.05 -5.69 24.65
C PRO A 88 -9.08 -5.87 23.13
N PHE A 89 -9.57 -7.04 22.69
CA PHE A 89 -9.76 -7.38 21.29
C PHE A 89 -11.03 -8.20 21.08
N THR A 90 -11.54 -8.19 19.84
CA THR A 90 -12.79 -8.88 19.50
C THR A 90 -12.50 -10.15 18.65
N LEU A 91 -13.21 -11.23 18.91
CA LEU A 91 -13.30 -12.38 18.00
C LEU A 91 -14.64 -12.33 17.27
N SER A 92 -14.60 -12.08 15.96
CA SER A 92 -15.78 -12.01 15.10
C SER A 92 -15.38 -12.12 13.62
N ASP A 93 -16.20 -12.79 12.80
CA ASP A 93 -15.92 -12.93 11.36
C ASP A 93 -16.05 -11.60 10.59
N ASN A 94 -16.72 -10.62 11.17
CA ASN A 94 -16.88 -9.27 10.61
C ASN A 94 -15.99 -8.20 11.30
N VAL A 95 -14.97 -8.61 12.05
CA VAL A 95 -14.11 -7.71 12.85
C VAL A 95 -13.43 -6.60 12.04
N TYR A 96 -13.23 -6.80 10.74
CA TYR A 96 -12.58 -5.83 9.85
C TYR A 96 -13.54 -5.07 8.93
N ASP A 97 -14.86 -5.30 8.99
CA ASP A 97 -15.79 -4.70 8.02
C ASP A 97 -15.86 -3.16 8.19
N GLU A 98 -15.92 -2.66 9.42
CA GLU A 98 -15.88 -1.22 9.71
C GLU A 98 -14.53 -0.59 9.32
N LEU A 99 -13.43 -1.28 9.59
CA LEU A 99 -12.10 -0.85 9.19
C LEU A 99 -12.00 -0.75 7.66
N THR A 100 -12.45 -1.78 6.94
CA THR A 100 -12.47 -1.79 5.46
C THR A 100 -13.26 -0.60 4.93
N LEU A 101 -14.45 -0.35 5.45
CA LEU A 101 -15.26 0.78 5.03
C LEU A 101 -14.58 2.13 5.31
N SER A 102 -13.95 2.30 6.49
CA SER A 102 -13.27 3.55 6.82
C SER A 102 -12.04 3.79 5.95
N THR A 103 -11.27 2.73 5.63
CA THR A 103 -10.10 2.84 4.73
C THR A 103 -10.51 3.15 3.29
N LEU A 104 -11.65 2.68 2.84
CA LEU A 104 -12.21 3.04 1.54
C LEU A 104 -12.71 4.49 1.50
N LYS A 105 -13.32 4.98 2.57
CA LYS A 105 -13.77 6.38 2.68
C LYS A 105 -12.62 7.38 2.63
N TYR A 106 -11.41 6.99 2.99
CA TYR A 106 -10.23 7.84 2.85
C TYR A 106 -10.04 8.34 1.40
N PHE A 107 -10.33 7.52 0.38
CA PHE A 107 -10.27 7.95 -1.02
C PHE A 107 -11.30 9.04 -1.33
N THR A 108 -12.52 8.91 -0.79
CA THR A 108 -13.54 9.97 -0.92
C THR A 108 -13.11 11.25 -0.22
N ASP A 109 -12.50 11.14 0.97
CA ASP A 109 -11.99 12.30 1.72
C ASP A 109 -10.78 12.96 1.04
N SER A 110 -10.05 12.22 0.18
CA SER A 110 -8.91 12.70 -0.61
C SER A 110 -9.31 13.35 -1.94
N ARG A 111 -10.59 13.36 -2.33
CA ARG A 111 -11.03 13.94 -3.60
C ARG A 111 -10.75 15.43 -3.69
N CYS A 112 -10.05 15.85 -4.76
CA CYS A 112 -9.89 17.25 -5.11
C CYS A 112 -11.15 17.79 -5.81
N GLY A 113 -11.70 18.90 -5.37
CA GLY A 113 -12.77 19.61 -6.11
C GLY A 113 -14.20 19.41 -5.61
N GLN A 114 -14.44 18.61 -4.58
CA GLN A 114 -15.78 18.45 -3.97
C GLN A 114 -15.94 19.35 -2.72
N GLY A 115 -16.03 20.67 -2.92
CA GLY A 115 -16.08 21.64 -1.82
C GLY A 115 -14.71 21.89 -1.17
N ILE A 116 -13.69 21.23 -1.64
CA ILE A 116 -12.28 21.29 -1.25
C ILE A 116 -11.54 21.58 -2.57
N CYS A 117 -11.20 22.82 -2.87
CA CYS A 117 -10.72 23.15 -4.21
C CYS A 117 -9.46 23.99 -4.23
N HIS A 118 -8.49 23.48 -4.94
CA HIS A 118 -7.71 24.29 -5.89
C HIS A 118 -8.61 24.72 -7.07
N THR A 119 -8.33 25.85 -7.68
CA THR A 119 -9.16 26.41 -8.77
C THR A 119 -9.23 25.53 -10.03
N GLY A 120 -8.47 24.44 -10.11
CA GLY A 120 -8.40 23.55 -11.27
C GLY A 120 -7.60 24.10 -12.46
N ILE A 121 -7.29 25.38 -12.50
CA ILE A 121 -6.51 26.00 -13.58
C ILE A 121 -5.03 25.90 -13.25
N ALA A 122 -4.31 25.10 -14.02
CA ALA A 122 -2.87 24.88 -13.88
C ALA A 122 -2.10 25.52 -15.04
N GLU A 123 -0.94 26.07 -14.75
CA GLU A 123 0.05 26.41 -15.76
C GLU A 123 0.71 25.12 -16.28
N VAL A 124 0.85 24.99 -17.59
CA VAL A 124 1.69 23.94 -18.19
C VAL A 124 3.13 24.40 -18.09
N TYR A 125 3.93 23.70 -17.28
CA TYR A 125 5.30 24.09 -16.96
C TYR A 125 6.12 24.47 -18.20
N GLY A 126 6.74 25.65 -18.16
CA GLY A 126 7.66 26.13 -19.18
C GLY A 126 7.01 26.60 -20.50
N THR A 127 5.67 26.58 -20.62
CA THR A 127 4.99 26.97 -21.86
C THR A 127 4.21 28.30 -21.74
N GLY A 128 3.80 28.68 -20.54
CA GLY A 128 2.88 29.78 -20.28
C GLY A 128 1.42 29.48 -20.62
N GLU A 129 1.12 28.29 -21.13
CA GLU A 129 -0.26 27.84 -21.38
C GLU A 129 -0.96 27.49 -20.06
N GLN A 130 -2.28 27.64 -20.04
CA GLN A 130 -3.11 27.23 -18.92
C GLN A 130 -4.08 26.14 -19.33
N LYS A 131 -4.23 25.13 -18.48
CA LYS A 131 -5.15 24.01 -18.66
C LYS A 131 -6.03 23.85 -17.41
N ASN A 132 -7.33 23.67 -17.62
CA ASN A 132 -8.23 23.34 -16.52
C ASN A 132 -8.16 21.83 -16.28
N VAL A 133 -7.72 21.43 -15.07
CA VAL A 133 -7.60 20.03 -14.65
C VAL A 133 -8.21 19.89 -13.26
N GLN A 134 -9.34 19.23 -13.18
CA GLN A 134 -10.11 19.06 -11.94
C GLN A 134 -10.24 17.60 -11.56
N GLY A 135 -10.53 17.33 -10.30
CA GLY A 135 -10.71 15.97 -9.80
C GLY A 135 -9.39 15.30 -9.41
N GLY A 136 -9.44 14.00 -9.26
CA GLY A 136 -8.34 13.18 -8.76
C GLY A 136 -8.21 13.22 -7.24
N TRP A 137 -7.49 12.25 -6.69
CA TRP A 137 -7.22 12.18 -5.26
C TRP A 137 -5.96 12.96 -4.90
N HIS A 138 -6.02 13.72 -3.80
CA HIS A 138 -4.81 14.19 -3.13
C HIS A 138 -4.01 12.97 -2.67
N ASP A 139 -2.72 12.97 -2.97
CA ASP A 139 -1.88 11.78 -2.87
C ASP A 139 -1.58 11.37 -1.42
N ALA A 140 -1.05 12.31 -0.64
CA ALA A 140 -0.44 12.02 0.65
C ALA A 140 -0.83 13.06 1.72
N GLY A 141 0.12 13.50 2.54
CA GLY A 141 -0.09 14.60 3.47
C GLY A 141 -0.25 15.96 2.81
N ASP A 142 -0.02 16.08 1.51
CA ASP A 142 -0.13 17.28 0.67
C ASP A 142 -1.35 17.24 -0.25
N TYR A 143 -1.42 18.23 -1.17
CA TYR A 143 -2.52 18.38 -2.13
C TYR A 143 -2.10 18.07 -3.57
N GLY A 144 -0.90 17.55 -3.78
CA GLY A 144 -0.44 17.07 -5.07
C GLY A 144 -1.25 15.87 -5.55
N ARG A 145 -1.35 15.71 -6.86
CA ARG A 145 -1.97 14.57 -7.53
C ARG A 145 -0.99 14.01 -8.54
N TYR A 146 -0.65 12.75 -8.39
CA TYR A 146 0.46 12.11 -9.11
C TYR A 146 -0.07 10.90 -9.88
N VAL A 147 0.22 10.82 -11.18
CA VAL A 147 -0.33 9.76 -12.03
C VAL A 147 0.20 8.39 -11.62
N VAL A 148 1.49 8.29 -11.29
CA VAL A 148 2.11 7.02 -10.84
C VAL A 148 1.44 6.49 -9.57
N ALA A 149 1.31 7.32 -8.54
CA ALA A 149 0.68 6.96 -7.27
C ALA A 149 -0.81 6.63 -7.42
N GLY A 150 -1.54 7.45 -8.19
CA GLY A 150 -2.96 7.22 -8.50
C GLY A 150 -3.17 5.94 -9.29
N SER A 151 -2.30 5.64 -10.28
CA SER A 151 -2.36 4.39 -11.06
C SER A 151 -2.21 3.17 -10.17
N LYS A 152 -1.22 3.17 -9.26
CA LYS A 152 -1.05 2.10 -8.27
C LYS A 152 -2.29 1.94 -7.40
N ALA A 153 -2.80 3.04 -6.86
CA ALA A 153 -3.97 2.99 -5.98
C ALA A 153 -5.19 2.40 -6.69
N VAL A 154 -5.45 2.80 -7.92
CA VAL A 154 -6.54 2.24 -8.75
C VAL A 154 -6.33 0.74 -9.00
N MET A 155 -5.11 0.31 -9.31
CA MET A 155 -4.82 -1.10 -9.58
C MET A 155 -5.08 -1.98 -8.35
N ASP A 156 -4.56 -1.62 -7.18
CA ASP A 156 -4.79 -2.37 -5.94
C ASP A 156 -6.28 -2.50 -5.62
N LEU A 157 -7.02 -1.39 -5.73
CA LEU A 157 -8.46 -1.36 -5.45
C LEU A 157 -9.25 -2.24 -6.42
N LEU A 158 -8.95 -2.17 -7.71
CA LEU A 158 -9.65 -2.97 -8.74
C LEU A 158 -9.29 -4.46 -8.64
N LEU A 159 -8.04 -4.80 -8.35
CA LEU A 159 -7.62 -6.19 -8.10
C LEU A 159 -8.31 -6.75 -6.85
N GLY A 160 -8.34 -5.99 -5.76
CA GLY A 160 -9.05 -6.36 -4.54
C GLY A 160 -10.55 -6.56 -4.77
N TYR A 161 -11.18 -5.64 -5.52
CA TYR A 161 -12.59 -5.73 -5.91
C TYR A 161 -12.88 -6.98 -6.75
N LYS A 162 -12.03 -7.27 -7.72
CA LYS A 162 -12.19 -8.46 -8.58
C LYS A 162 -12.10 -9.76 -7.79
N LYS A 163 -11.17 -9.84 -6.83
CA LYS A 163 -10.96 -11.03 -5.99
C LYS A 163 -12.03 -11.21 -4.90
N CYS A 164 -12.50 -10.13 -4.30
CA CYS A 164 -13.40 -10.14 -3.14
C CYS A 164 -14.53 -9.11 -3.26
N PRO A 165 -15.38 -9.14 -4.31
CA PRO A 165 -16.36 -8.07 -4.57
C PRO A 165 -17.36 -7.87 -3.43
N GLN A 166 -17.67 -8.93 -2.67
CA GLN A 166 -18.57 -8.88 -1.51
C GLN A 166 -18.06 -7.99 -0.37
N LYS A 167 -16.74 -7.76 -0.28
CA LYS A 167 -16.13 -6.89 0.75
C LYS A 167 -16.32 -5.41 0.47
N PHE A 168 -16.82 -5.07 -0.71
CA PHE A 168 -17.08 -3.70 -1.16
C PHE A 168 -18.59 -3.39 -1.27
N SER A 169 -19.47 -4.28 -0.79
CA SER A 169 -20.94 -4.15 -0.94
C SER A 169 -21.49 -2.83 -0.35
N ASP A 170 -20.86 -2.29 0.68
CA ASP A 170 -21.29 -1.08 1.38
C ASP A 170 -20.58 0.19 0.87
N PHE A 171 -19.83 0.08 -0.25
CA PHE A 171 -19.08 1.19 -0.84
C PHE A 171 -19.12 1.10 -2.37
N ASP A 172 -19.48 2.20 -3.04
CA ASP A 172 -19.44 2.28 -4.51
C ASP A 172 -18.00 2.48 -5.01
N LEU A 173 -17.22 1.37 -4.98
CA LEU A 173 -15.83 1.41 -5.39
C LEU A 173 -15.66 1.85 -6.84
N LEU A 174 -16.48 1.35 -7.76
CA LEU A 174 -16.34 1.69 -9.18
C LEU A 174 -16.67 3.16 -9.44
N GLY A 175 -17.64 3.73 -8.72
CA GLY A 175 -17.90 5.18 -8.74
C GLY A 175 -16.73 6.00 -8.15
N GLU A 176 -16.08 5.50 -7.09
CA GLU A 176 -14.90 6.15 -6.50
C GLU A 176 -13.69 6.11 -7.43
N VAL A 177 -13.37 4.95 -7.98
CA VAL A 177 -12.27 4.76 -8.94
C VAL A 177 -12.51 5.58 -10.23
N ARG A 178 -13.75 5.67 -10.69
CA ARG A 178 -14.09 6.51 -11.84
C ARG A 178 -13.68 7.96 -11.65
N PHE A 179 -13.83 8.50 -10.44
CA PHE A 179 -13.45 9.88 -10.13
C PHE A 179 -11.96 10.12 -10.40
N GLU A 180 -11.09 9.19 -10.04
CA GLU A 180 -9.66 9.24 -10.32
C GLU A 180 -9.36 9.06 -11.82
N LEU A 181 -9.99 8.08 -12.47
CA LEU A 181 -9.80 7.82 -13.89
C LEU A 181 -10.24 9.00 -14.78
N GLU A 182 -11.31 9.71 -14.42
CA GLU A 182 -11.76 10.93 -15.12
C GLU A 182 -10.73 12.07 -14.98
N TRP A 183 -10.04 12.17 -13.85
CA TRP A 183 -8.92 13.07 -13.70
C TRP A 183 -7.72 12.63 -14.54
N MET A 184 -7.35 11.36 -14.49
CA MET A 184 -6.24 10.83 -15.29
C MET A 184 -6.42 11.13 -16.78
N LEU A 185 -7.62 10.97 -17.33
CA LEU A 185 -7.90 11.30 -18.74
C LEU A 185 -7.57 12.75 -19.09
N GLN A 186 -7.68 13.69 -18.14
CA GLN A 186 -7.33 15.09 -18.33
C GLN A 186 -5.82 15.32 -18.32
N MET A 187 -5.04 14.40 -17.75
CA MET A 187 -3.58 14.47 -17.72
C MET A 187 -2.92 14.07 -19.04
N GLN A 188 -3.67 13.47 -19.98
CA GLN A 188 -3.13 13.09 -21.28
C GLN A 188 -3.07 14.26 -22.26
N ARG A 189 -1.93 14.41 -22.96
CA ARG A 189 -1.73 15.32 -24.08
C ARG A 189 -2.35 14.78 -25.38
N GLU A 190 -2.46 15.68 -26.37
CA GLU A 190 -2.98 15.30 -27.69
C GLU A 190 -2.10 14.29 -28.44
N ASP A 191 -0.80 14.27 -28.20
CA ASP A 191 0.14 13.29 -28.78
C ASP A 191 0.16 11.93 -28.07
N GLY A 192 -0.45 11.85 -26.86
CA GLY A 192 -0.55 10.64 -26.07
C GLY A 192 0.31 10.61 -24.83
N ALA A 193 1.32 11.48 -24.71
CA ALA A 193 2.09 11.62 -23.49
C ALA A 193 1.23 12.04 -22.29
N VAL A 194 1.67 11.72 -21.09
CA VAL A 194 0.94 12.03 -19.85
C VAL A 194 1.78 12.91 -18.95
N TYR A 195 1.20 14.02 -18.48
CA TYR A 195 1.80 14.85 -17.45
C TYR A 195 2.02 14.04 -16.18
N HIS A 196 3.23 14.19 -15.60
CA HIS A 196 3.63 13.37 -14.46
C HIS A 196 2.78 13.63 -13.22
N LYS A 197 2.48 14.91 -12.96
CA LYS A 197 1.68 15.35 -11.82
C LYS A 197 1.06 16.72 -12.04
N ILE A 198 0.13 17.07 -11.16
CA ILE A 198 -0.33 18.43 -10.93
C ILE A 198 -0.19 18.77 -9.45
N SER A 199 0.51 19.84 -9.11
CA SER A 199 0.71 20.32 -7.75
C SER A 199 0.91 21.84 -7.75
N CYS A 200 0.96 22.49 -6.58
CA CYS A 200 1.59 23.80 -6.50
C CYS A 200 3.11 23.67 -6.64
N TYR A 201 3.82 24.79 -6.83
CA TYR A 201 5.28 24.80 -6.94
C TYR A 201 5.95 24.34 -5.65
N HIS A 202 5.36 24.69 -4.49
CA HIS A 202 5.87 24.35 -3.16
C HIS A 202 4.77 23.72 -2.31
N PHE A 203 5.17 23.01 -1.27
CA PHE A 203 4.24 22.54 -0.27
C PHE A 203 3.66 23.72 0.53
N CYS A 204 2.33 23.77 0.66
CA CYS A 204 1.69 24.72 1.55
C CYS A 204 1.87 24.34 3.03
N PRO A 205 1.66 25.27 3.97
CA PRO A 205 1.52 24.98 5.38
C PRO A 205 0.33 24.03 5.65
N PHE A 206 0.10 23.69 6.93
CA PHE A 206 -1.10 22.95 7.36
C PHE A 206 -2.32 23.86 7.31
N ILE A 207 -2.85 24.09 6.14
CA ILE A 207 -4.08 24.83 5.83
C ILE A 207 -5.05 23.90 5.10
N MET A 208 -6.34 24.25 5.05
CA MET A 208 -7.31 23.50 4.25
C MET A 208 -7.08 23.73 2.75
N PRO A 209 -7.42 22.76 1.86
CA PRO A 209 -7.13 22.87 0.42
C PRO A 209 -7.72 24.11 -0.23
N GLN A 210 -8.92 24.55 0.20
CA GLN A 210 -9.55 25.78 -0.31
C GLN A 210 -8.84 27.07 0.12
N GLU A 211 -7.91 26.99 1.06
CA GLU A 211 -7.10 28.13 1.54
C GLU A 211 -5.78 28.25 0.78
N GLU A 212 -5.34 27.19 0.12
CA GLU A 212 -4.17 27.22 -0.75
C GLU A 212 -4.50 28.00 -2.03
N LYS A 213 -3.72 29.06 -2.28
CA LYS A 213 -3.92 29.98 -3.40
C LYS A 213 -2.72 30.06 -4.34
N ASP A 214 -1.71 29.22 -4.10
CA ASP A 214 -0.54 29.17 -4.95
C ASP A 214 -0.91 28.61 -6.33
N GLN A 215 -0.12 29.00 -7.34
CA GLN A 215 -0.35 28.57 -8.71
C GLN A 215 -0.17 27.06 -8.85
N LEU A 216 -1.20 26.40 -9.39
CA LEU A 216 -1.08 25.00 -9.82
C LEU A 216 -0.23 24.90 -11.07
N VAL A 217 0.60 23.88 -11.15
CA VAL A 217 1.46 23.57 -12.28
C VAL A 217 1.27 22.11 -12.71
N LEU A 218 1.06 21.91 -14.01
CA LEU A 218 1.22 20.62 -14.68
C LEU A 218 2.71 20.43 -14.96
N ALA A 219 3.32 19.49 -14.25
CA ALA A 219 4.73 19.16 -14.41
C ALA A 219 4.99 18.49 -15.76
N PRO A 220 6.25 18.43 -16.22
CA PRO A 220 6.60 17.76 -17.48
C PRO A 220 6.04 16.35 -17.59
N VAL A 221 5.87 15.85 -18.80
CA VAL A 221 5.51 14.45 -19.06
C VAL A 221 6.64 13.52 -18.66
N SER A 222 6.32 12.23 -18.46
CA SER A 222 7.32 11.19 -18.22
C SER A 222 6.92 9.85 -18.79
N THR A 223 7.89 8.99 -19.03
CA THR A 223 7.65 7.61 -19.44
C THR A 223 6.93 6.83 -18.35
N ALA A 224 7.33 6.96 -17.07
CA ALA A 224 6.67 6.27 -15.97
C ALA A 224 5.16 6.63 -15.91
N ALA A 225 4.82 7.92 -15.81
CA ALA A 225 3.42 8.34 -15.77
C ALA A 225 2.62 7.90 -17.02
N THR A 226 3.26 7.95 -18.21
CA THR A 226 2.60 7.56 -19.46
C THR A 226 2.33 6.06 -19.52
N ALA A 227 3.26 5.25 -19.03
CA ALA A 227 3.14 3.80 -19.03
C ALA A 227 2.18 3.31 -17.94
N ASP A 228 2.28 3.83 -16.72
CA ASP A 228 1.35 3.53 -15.63
C ASP A 228 -0.09 3.90 -15.98
N PHE A 229 -0.27 5.07 -16.57
CA PHE A 229 -1.56 5.48 -17.12
C PHE A 229 -2.08 4.48 -18.15
N ALA A 230 -1.25 4.06 -19.11
CA ALA A 230 -1.65 3.11 -20.13
C ALA A 230 -2.07 1.76 -19.52
N GLY A 231 -1.27 1.24 -18.58
CA GLY A 231 -1.55 -0.01 -17.89
C GLY A 231 -2.83 0.05 -17.06
N CYS A 232 -2.94 1.07 -16.23
CA CYS A 232 -4.09 1.29 -15.35
C CYS A 232 -5.40 1.44 -16.14
N LEU A 233 -5.43 2.32 -17.15
CA LEU A 233 -6.65 2.57 -17.91
C LEU A 233 -7.07 1.37 -18.78
N ALA A 234 -6.10 0.64 -19.34
CA ALA A 234 -6.38 -0.58 -20.09
C ALA A 234 -7.08 -1.61 -19.19
N TYR A 235 -6.56 -1.85 -17.99
CA TYR A 235 -7.18 -2.77 -17.02
C TYR A 235 -8.53 -2.26 -16.55
N ALA A 236 -8.61 -1.00 -16.11
CA ALA A 236 -9.84 -0.39 -15.62
C ALA A 236 -10.98 -0.43 -16.64
N SER A 237 -10.66 -0.35 -17.95
CA SER A 237 -11.68 -0.37 -19.02
C SER A 237 -12.60 -1.59 -18.93
N GLY A 238 -12.09 -2.74 -18.49
CA GLY A 238 -12.85 -3.97 -18.34
C GLY A 238 -14.00 -3.88 -17.33
N PHE A 239 -13.83 -3.09 -16.28
CA PHE A 239 -14.82 -2.96 -15.19
C PHE A 239 -16.04 -2.12 -15.57
N TYR A 240 -15.92 -1.27 -16.58
CA TYR A 240 -17.04 -0.42 -17.06
C TYR A 240 -17.68 -0.93 -18.34
N LYS A 241 -17.22 -2.05 -18.89
CA LYS A 241 -17.65 -2.56 -20.20
C LYS A 241 -19.16 -2.80 -20.30
N GLU A 242 -19.76 -3.26 -19.20
CA GLU A 242 -21.21 -3.53 -19.16
C GLU A 242 -22.00 -2.32 -18.67
N SER A 243 -21.52 -1.59 -17.66
CA SER A 243 -22.24 -0.49 -17.03
C SER A 243 -22.16 0.82 -17.81
N ASP A 244 -21.02 1.13 -18.43
CA ASP A 244 -20.78 2.29 -19.28
C ASP A 244 -19.81 1.98 -20.42
N PRO A 245 -20.28 1.37 -21.53
CA PRO A 245 -19.43 1.01 -22.66
C PRO A 245 -18.70 2.19 -23.31
N LYS A 246 -19.24 3.41 -23.20
CA LYS A 246 -18.60 4.62 -23.76
C LYS A 246 -17.37 5.01 -22.92
N PHE A 247 -17.52 5.00 -21.61
CA PHE A 247 -16.40 5.27 -20.70
C PHE A 247 -15.34 4.18 -20.83
N SER A 248 -15.72 2.91 -20.83
CA SER A 248 -14.81 1.77 -21.10
C SER A 248 -14.01 1.96 -22.38
N ALA A 249 -14.68 2.32 -23.50
CA ALA A 249 -14.00 2.58 -24.76
C ALA A 249 -13.06 3.78 -24.70
N ALA A 250 -13.43 4.86 -23.99
CA ALA A 250 -12.59 6.04 -23.81
C ALA A 250 -11.30 5.71 -23.05
N LEU A 251 -11.41 4.92 -21.96
CA LEU A 251 -10.25 4.46 -21.19
C LEU A 251 -9.29 3.63 -22.08
N LEU A 252 -9.81 2.64 -22.79
CA LEU A 252 -8.97 1.78 -23.63
C LEU A 252 -8.32 2.55 -24.78
N GLN A 253 -9.03 3.49 -25.41
CA GLN A 253 -8.47 4.33 -26.47
C GLN A 253 -7.37 5.26 -25.92
N ALA A 254 -7.54 5.83 -24.73
CA ALA A 254 -6.52 6.65 -24.10
C ALA A 254 -5.27 5.82 -23.76
N ALA A 255 -5.45 4.60 -23.24
CA ALA A 255 -4.35 3.66 -23.00
C ALA A 255 -3.56 3.30 -24.27
N ILE A 256 -4.27 2.97 -25.35
CA ILE A 256 -3.63 2.67 -26.65
C ILE A 256 -2.88 3.90 -27.18
N LYS A 257 -3.44 5.09 -27.03
CA LYS A 257 -2.81 6.35 -27.45
C LYS A 257 -1.52 6.63 -26.67
N ALA A 258 -1.53 6.40 -25.34
CA ALA A 258 -0.33 6.51 -24.52
C ALA A 258 0.73 5.48 -24.92
N GLN A 259 0.35 4.22 -25.17
CA GLN A 259 1.28 3.20 -25.64
C GLN A 259 1.89 3.53 -27.01
N ASN A 260 1.12 4.14 -27.91
CA ASN A 260 1.65 4.58 -29.22
C ASN A 260 2.68 5.69 -29.08
N TYR A 261 2.50 6.61 -28.13
CA TYR A 261 3.53 7.58 -27.76
C TYR A 261 4.79 6.89 -27.28
N LEU A 262 4.68 5.93 -26.35
CA LEU A 262 5.80 5.16 -25.83
C LEU A 262 6.57 4.37 -26.89
N PHE A 263 5.92 3.90 -27.94
CA PHE A 263 6.58 3.20 -29.06
C PHE A 263 7.39 4.13 -29.96
N SER A 264 7.09 5.41 -29.98
CA SER A 264 7.66 6.38 -30.91
C SER A 264 8.63 7.37 -30.27
N HIS A 265 8.81 7.31 -28.95
CA HIS A 265 9.66 8.22 -28.19
C HIS A 265 10.62 7.45 -27.28
N ASP A 266 11.81 8.04 -27.07
CA ASP A 266 12.78 7.56 -26.09
C ASP A 266 12.27 7.78 -24.68
N ASP A 267 12.93 7.17 -23.67
CA ASP A 267 12.54 7.31 -22.27
C ASP A 267 12.75 8.73 -21.74
N GLU A 268 11.71 9.29 -21.17
CA GLU A 268 11.68 10.59 -20.49
C GLU A 268 11.60 10.34 -18.96
N PHE A 269 12.76 10.34 -18.31
CA PHE A 269 12.84 10.17 -16.85
C PHE A 269 12.44 11.46 -16.16
N TYR A 270 11.50 11.35 -15.20
CA TYR A 270 11.02 12.50 -14.47
C TYR A 270 12.01 12.95 -13.40
N ILE A 271 12.38 14.21 -13.46
CA ILE A 271 13.10 14.91 -12.39
C ILE A 271 12.35 16.23 -12.17
N ASN A 272 12.05 16.54 -10.90
CA ASN A 272 11.42 17.82 -10.59
C ASN A 272 12.23 18.98 -11.18
N PRO A 273 11.61 19.87 -11.97
CA PRO A 273 12.22 21.15 -12.27
C PRO A 273 12.63 21.87 -10.97
N PRO A 274 13.71 22.68 -10.98
CA PRO A 274 14.25 23.31 -9.77
C PRO A 274 13.23 24.14 -8.97
N GLU A 275 12.24 24.69 -9.65
CA GLU A 275 11.19 25.53 -9.07
C GLU A 275 10.09 24.70 -8.38
N ILE A 276 9.98 23.40 -8.68
CA ILE A 276 8.95 22.53 -8.13
C ILE A 276 9.58 21.69 -7.02
N THR A 277 9.17 21.92 -5.77
CA THR A 277 9.73 21.25 -4.59
C THR A 277 8.78 20.25 -3.94
N THR A 278 7.59 20.05 -4.52
CA THR A 278 6.64 19.00 -4.09
C THR A 278 7.12 17.60 -4.50
N GLY A 279 6.45 16.53 -4.06
CA GLY A 279 6.85 15.16 -4.33
C GLY A 279 7.26 14.89 -5.77
N GLY A 280 8.30 14.10 -5.98
CA GLY A 280 8.86 13.83 -7.31
C GLY A 280 8.29 12.60 -7.98
N TYR A 281 8.28 11.48 -7.30
CA TYR A 281 7.91 10.16 -7.85
C TYR A 281 8.67 9.80 -9.15
N GLY A 282 9.93 10.25 -9.24
CA GLY A 282 10.78 9.93 -10.39
C GLY A 282 11.34 8.52 -10.33
N ASP A 283 11.38 7.86 -11.46
CA ASP A 283 12.02 6.56 -11.62
C ASP A 283 13.22 6.64 -12.56
N HIS A 284 14.18 5.75 -12.36
CA HIS A 284 15.41 5.64 -13.15
C HIS A 284 15.41 4.40 -14.06
N ASP A 285 14.41 3.52 -13.90
CA ASP A 285 14.23 2.32 -14.71
C ASP A 285 12.74 2.11 -15.01
N VAL A 286 12.31 2.50 -16.18
CA VAL A 286 10.91 2.49 -16.61
C VAL A 286 10.54 1.24 -17.43
N ARG A 287 11.35 0.19 -17.37
CA ARG A 287 11.10 -1.05 -18.11
C ARG A 287 9.94 -1.86 -17.55
N ASP A 288 9.71 -1.77 -16.25
CA ASP A 288 8.61 -2.46 -15.59
C ASP A 288 7.27 -1.73 -15.77
N GLU A 289 7.25 -0.39 -15.84
CA GLU A 289 6.03 0.34 -16.24
C GLU A 289 5.67 0.05 -17.70
N ARG A 290 6.67 0.02 -18.59
CA ARG A 290 6.44 -0.40 -19.99
C ARG A 290 5.92 -1.84 -20.08
N TYR A 291 6.47 -2.75 -19.28
CA TYR A 291 5.99 -4.12 -19.18
C TYR A 291 4.55 -4.17 -18.66
N PHE A 292 4.24 -3.46 -17.60
CA PHE A 292 2.90 -3.37 -17.03
C PHE A 292 1.89 -2.86 -18.06
N ALA A 293 2.18 -1.74 -18.73
CA ALA A 293 1.33 -1.18 -19.79
C ALA A 293 1.01 -2.20 -20.89
N LEU A 294 2.04 -2.89 -21.38
CA LEU A 294 1.91 -3.85 -22.46
C LEU A 294 1.14 -5.11 -22.04
N CYS A 295 1.38 -5.63 -20.83
CA CYS A 295 0.61 -6.75 -20.28
C CYS A 295 -0.87 -6.40 -20.13
N SER A 296 -1.17 -5.18 -19.63
CA SER A 296 -2.54 -4.69 -19.48
C SER A 296 -3.25 -4.56 -20.83
N LEU A 297 -2.59 -4.01 -21.84
CA LEU A 297 -3.13 -3.91 -23.19
C LEU A 297 -3.32 -5.29 -23.84
N PHE A 298 -2.40 -6.22 -23.63
CA PHE A 298 -2.61 -7.61 -24.06
C PHE A 298 -3.84 -8.22 -23.39
N ALA A 299 -3.98 -8.07 -22.08
CA ALA A 299 -5.14 -8.58 -21.35
C ALA A 299 -6.46 -7.99 -21.86
N ALA A 300 -6.49 -6.67 -22.14
CA ALA A 300 -7.68 -5.96 -22.59
C ALA A 300 -8.06 -6.23 -24.06
N THR A 301 -7.09 -6.43 -24.95
CA THR A 301 -7.31 -6.53 -26.42
C THR A 301 -7.10 -7.93 -26.99
N GLY A 302 -6.30 -8.76 -26.34
CA GLY A 302 -5.84 -10.05 -26.89
C GLY A 302 -4.77 -9.94 -27.98
N GLU A 303 -4.25 -8.73 -28.27
CA GLU A 303 -3.26 -8.52 -29.32
C GLU A 303 -1.87 -9.04 -28.92
N LYS A 304 -1.43 -10.12 -29.55
CA LYS A 304 -0.15 -10.80 -29.26
C LYS A 304 1.10 -9.92 -29.42
N ASN A 305 1.02 -8.84 -30.20
CA ASN A 305 2.14 -7.91 -30.33
C ASN A 305 2.49 -7.25 -28.98
N TYR A 306 1.49 -6.87 -28.18
CA TYR A 306 1.74 -6.31 -26.85
C TYR A 306 2.48 -7.31 -25.95
N LEU A 307 2.04 -8.56 -25.89
CA LEU A 307 2.74 -9.60 -25.14
C LEU A 307 4.19 -9.78 -25.61
N SER A 308 4.39 -9.87 -26.92
CA SER A 308 5.73 -10.02 -27.49
C SER A 308 6.68 -8.88 -27.13
N GLN A 309 6.18 -7.65 -27.05
CA GLN A 309 6.98 -6.49 -26.62
C GLN A 309 7.20 -6.49 -25.09
N ALA A 310 6.18 -6.83 -24.30
CA ALA A 310 6.30 -6.95 -22.85
C ALA A 310 7.43 -7.90 -22.44
N LEU A 311 7.46 -9.08 -23.04
CA LEU A 311 8.46 -10.10 -22.74
C LEU A 311 9.90 -9.66 -23.09
N LYS A 312 10.11 -8.72 -24.02
CA LYS A 312 11.44 -8.17 -24.29
C LYS A 312 11.95 -7.35 -23.07
N TYR A 313 11.10 -6.49 -22.50
CA TYR A 313 11.47 -5.71 -21.31
C TYR A 313 11.79 -6.62 -20.12
N ARG A 314 10.97 -7.66 -19.91
CA ARG A 314 11.21 -8.68 -18.89
C ARG A 314 12.56 -9.38 -19.08
N GLU A 315 12.88 -9.83 -20.29
CA GLU A 315 14.15 -10.50 -20.60
C GLU A 315 15.35 -9.55 -20.48
N ASP A 316 15.19 -8.28 -20.80
CA ASP A 316 16.28 -7.31 -20.64
C ASP A 316 16.56 -7.03 -19.16
N LYS A 317 15.54 -6.86 -18.34
CA LYS A 317 15.70 -6.62 -16.90
C LYS A 317 16.31 -7.83 -16.18
N LYS A 318 16.05 -9.06 -16.61
CA LYS A 318 16.69 -10.28 -16.07
C LYS A 318 18.21 -10.29 -16.20
N LYS A 319 18.78 -9.52 -17.12
CA LYS A 319 20.23 -9.44 -17.35
C LYS A 319 20.94 -8.46 -16.42
N ASP A 320 20.19 -7.67 -15.67
CA ASP A 320 20.74 -6.67 -14.77
C ASP A 320 21.58 -7.31 -13.67
N LYS A 321 22.67 -6.66 -13.32
CA LYS A 321 23.53 -7.05 -12.21
C LYS A 321 23.15 -6.26 -10.96
N PRO A 322 23.36 -6.84 -9.76
CA PRO A 322 23.15 -6.11 -8.51
C PRO A 322 23.91 -4.78 -8.50
N ASP A 323 23.19 -3.68 -8.24
CA ASP A 323 23.81 -2.40 -7.91
C ASP A 323 24.05 -2.36 -6.39
N PRO A 324 25.31 -2.18 -5.92
CA PRO A 324 25.57 -2.07 -4.49
C PRO A 324 24.83 -0.93 -3.78
N LYS A 325 24.42 0.11 -4.52
CA LYS A 325 23.66 1.25 -3.99
C LYS A 325 22.15 0.97 -3.97
N HIS A 326 21.67 0.12 -4.87
CA HIS A 326 20.26 -0.22 -5.03
C HIS A 326 20.12 -1.74 -5.23
N PRO A 327 20.46 -2.56 -4.22
CA PRO A 327 20.53 -4.02 -4.34
C PRO A 327 19.16 -4.66 -4.67
N TRP A 328 18.07 -3.94 -4.46
CA TRP A 328 16.71 -4.34 -4.85
C TRP A 328 16.42 -4.12 -6.34
N ASN A 329 17.23 -3.34 -7.06
CA ASN A 329 17.04 -3.03 -8.47
C ASN A 329 17.91 -3.90 -9.38
N CYS A 330 17.91 -5.21 -9.17
CA CYS A 330 18.68 -6.16 -9.98
C CYS A 330 17.83 -7.35 -10.40
N GLY A 331 18.02 -7.80 -11.63
CA GLY A 331 17.29 -8.90 -12.22
C GLY A 331 15.79 -8.62 -12.36
N TRP A 332 15.02 -9.68 -12.60
CA TRP A 332 13.57 -9.58 -12.61
C TRP A 332 13.01 -9.93 -11.23
N GLN A 333 12.34 -8.97 -10.59
CA GLN A 333 11.60 -9.17 -9.35
C GLN A 333 10.20 -8.62 -9.54
N GLU A 334 9.19 -9.38 -9.09
CA GLU A 334 7.83 -8.86 -9.08
C GLU A 334 7.70 -7.80 -8.00
N GLY A 335 6.99 -6.71 -8.29
CA GLY A 335 6.77 -5.60 -7.36
C GLY A 335 5.41 -4.96 -7.55
N PHE A 336 4.90 -4.35 -6.49
CA PHE A 336 3.62 -3.65 -6.42
C PHE A 336 3.74 -2.23 -5.84
N GLY A 337 4.96 -1.75 -5.58
CA GLY A 337 5.25 -0.38 -5.19
C GLY A 337 5.10 0.59 -6.38
N TRP A 338 4.98 1.89 -6.12
CA TRP A 338 4.93 2.88 -7.21
C TRP A 338 6.19 2.90 -8.12
N PRO A 339 7.40 2.57 -7.63
CA PRO A 339 8.59 2.45 -8.49
C PRO A 339 8.84 1.02 -8.99
N PHE A 340 7.97 0.07 -8.68
CA PHE A 340 8.11 -1.35 -9.04
C PHE A 340 6.72 -1.92 -9.35
N VAL A 341 6.28 -1.77 -10.59
CA VAL A 341 4.92 -2.11 -11.02
C VAL A 341 4.82 -3.42 -11.83
N SER A 342 5.93 -4.14 -11.98
CA SER A 342 5.97 -5.39 -12.75
C SER A 342 4.96 -6.45 -12.29
N GLY A 343 4.68 -6.50 -10.99
CA GLY A 343 3.73 -7.43 -10.41
C GLY A 343 2.33 -7.31 -10.99
N TYR A 344 1.86 -6.08 -11.25
CA TYR A 344 0.56 -5.87 -11.90
C TYR A 344 0.52 -6.50 -13.29
N GLY A 345 1.55 -6.26 -14.11
CA GLY A 345 1.66 -6.88 -15.44
C GLY A 345 1.63 -8.39 -15.37
N THR A 346 2.40 -8.96 -14.44
CA THR A 346 2.48 -10.41 -14.24
C THR A 346 1.15 -11.00 -13.74
N GLU A 347 0.45 -10.34 -12.81
CA GLU A 347 -0.88 -10.81 -12.35
C GLU A 347 -1.89 -10.81 -13.49
N LEU A 348 -1.86 -9.80 -14.38
CA LEU A 348 -2.72 -9.76 -15.56
C LEU A 348 -2.39 -10.85 -16.58
N LEU A 349 -1.13 -11.26 -16.71
CA LEU A 349 -0.77 -12.43 -17.50
C LEU A 349 -1.35 -13.71 -16.90
N LEU A 350 -1.27 -13.90 -15.58
CA LEU A 350 -1.88 -15.04 -14.88
C LEU A 350 -3.41 -15.08 -15.06
N GLU A 351 -4.08 -13.93 -15.09
CA GLU A 351 -5.52 -13.87 -15.39
C GLU A 351 -5.86 -14.30 -16.83
N ASN A 352 -4.86 -14.44 -17.71
CA ASN A 352 -4.99 -14.79 -19.12
C ASN A 352 -4.09 -15.98 -19.49
N GLU A 353 -3.84 -16.91 -18.57
CA GLU A 353 -2.96 -18.09 -18.79
C GLU A 353 -3.37 -18.92 -20.00
N ASP A 354 -4.66 -19.01 -20.29
CA ASP A 354 -5.19 -19.73 -21.45
C ASP A 354 -4.66 -19.20 -22.80
N LYS A 355 -4.06 -18.02 -22.82
CA LYS A 355 -3.48 -17.36 -24.00
C LYS A 355 -1.95 -17.38 -24.01
N LEU A 356 -1.31 -17.99 -23.01
CA LEU A 356 0.14 -18.02 -22.84
C LEU A 356 0.72 -19.40 -23.15
N ASP A 357 2.03 -19.43 -23.46
CA ASP A 357 2.77 -20.67 -23.60
C ASP A 357 3.07 -21.30 -22.24
N ALA A 358 3.04 -22.63 -22.18
CA ALA A 358 3.22 -23.39 -20.93
C ALA A 358 4.57 -23.11 -20.22
N ASP A 359 5.63 -22.90 -21.00
CA ASP A 359 6.96 -22.59 -20.45
C ASP A 359 6.95 -21.22 -19.74
N LEU A 360 6.29 -20.22 -20.31
CA LEU A 360 6.14 -18.89 -19.69
C LEU A 360 5.29 -18.97 -18.42
N ILE A 361 4.19 -19.71 -18.42
CA ILE A 361 3.35 -19.94 -17.24
C ILE A 361 4.19 -20.57 -16.13
N SER A 362 4.94 -21.63 -16.44
CA SER A 362 5.79 -22.33 -15.48
C SER A 362 6.88 -21.42 -14.88
N GLU A 363 7.46 -20.56 -15.71
CA GLU A 363 8.45 -19.58 -15.26
C GLU A 363 7.84 -18.56 -14.31
N ILE A 364 6.67 -17.99 -14.65
CA ILE A 364 5.97 -17.01 -13.82
C ILE A 364 5.59 -17.65 -12.48
N HIS A 365 4.96 -18.83 -12.48
CA HIS A 365 4.58 -19.53 -11.25
C HIS A 365 5.79 -19.77 -10.34
N SER A 366 6.88 -20.29 -10.90
CA SER A 366 8.11 -20.58 -10.15
C SER A 366 8.73 -19.31 -9.57
N GLY A 367 8.70 -18.20 -10.32
CA GLY A 367 9.20 -16.90 -9.89
C GLY A 367 8.44 -16.36 -8.69
N ILE A 368 7.11 -16.32 -8.77
CA ILE A 368 6.22 -15.84 -7.69
C ILE A 368 6.39 -16.69 -6.43
N ILE A 369 6.35 -18.03 -6.57
CA ILE A 369 6.50 -18.93 -5.44
C ILE A 369 7.85 -18.74 -4.76
N SER A 370 8.94 -18.70 -5.55
CA SER A 370 10.29 -18.50 -5.01
C SER A 370 10.46 -17.16 -4.29
N GLN A 371 9.83 -16.09 -4.79
CA GLN A 371 9.88 -14.78 -4.16
C GLN A 371 9.05 -14.76 -2.86
N ALA A 372 7.86 -15.36 -2.88
CA ALA A 372 7.02 -15.49 -1.68
C ALA A 372 7.68 -16.34 -0.59
N GLU A 373 8.43 -17.39 -0.95
CA GLU A 373 9.21 -18.20 0.00
C GLU A 373 10.27 -17.37 0.72
N LYS A 374 10.97 -16.46 0.03
CA LYS A 374 11.93 -15.55 0.67
C LYS A 374 11.28 -14.61 1.68
N TYR A 375 10.08 -14.13 1.38
CA TYR A 375 9.32 -13.29 2.33
C TYR A 375 8.83 -14.10 3.52
N LEU A 376 8.41 -15.33 3.29
CA LEU A 376 8.02 -16.26 4.37
C LEU A 376 9.20 -16.56 5.30
N GLU A 377 10.39 -16.83 4.75
CA GLU A 377 11.63 -17.01 5.53
C GLU A 377 11.96 -15.76 6.37
N THR A 378 11.76 -14.56 5.80
CA THR A 378 11.97 -13.29 6.53
C THR A 378 10.95 -13.14 7.66
N CYS A 379 9.66 -13.44 7.41
CA CYS A 379 8.63 -13.48 8.45
C CYS A 379 8.99 -14.44 9.59
N ASP A 380 9.48 -15.62 9.27
CA ASP A 380 9.81 -16.64 10.28
C ASP A 380 11.06 -16.26 11.09
N ALA A 381 11.95 -15.47 10.53
CA ALA A 381 13.11 -14.93 11.23
C ALA A 381 12.82 -13.67 12.07
N SER A 382 11.67 -13.02 11.89
CA SER A 382 11.29 -11.83 12.65
C SER A 382 10.46 -12.16 13.89
N ALA A 383 10.73 -11.47 14.98
CA ALA A 383 9.99 -11.61 16.24
C ALA A 383 8.49 -11.34 16.08
N PHE A 384 8.13 -10.37 15.26
CA PHE A 384 6.74 -9.96 15.01
C PHE A 384 6.20 -10.43 13.65
N LYS A 385 6.87 -11.40 13.02
CA LYS A 385 6.47 -11.90 11.69
C LYS A 385 6.48 -10.81 10.59
N TYR A 386 7.31 -9.80 10.75
CA TYR A 386 7.49 -8.73 9.76
C TYR A 386 8.22 -9.27 8.52
N CYS A 387 7.65 -9.07 7.31
CA CYS A 387 8.13 -9.75 6.10
C CYS A 387 9.28 -9.04 5.37
N SER A 388 9.83 -7.95 5.91
CA SER A 388 10.90 -7.18 5.29
C SER A 388 12.07 -6.95 6.26
N LYS A 389 13.29 -6.95 5.72
CA LYS A 389 14.46 -6.42 6.43
C LYS A 389 14.71 -4.95 6.16
N PHE A 390 13.89 -4.36 5.29
CA PHE A 390 14.01 -2.98 4.85
C PHE A 390 12.89 -2.16 5.48
N VAL A 391 13.26 -1.33 6.47
CA VAL A 391 12.33 -0.48 7.21
C VAL A 391 12.58 0.97 6.81
N PHE A 392 11.79 1.44 5.86
CA PHE A 392 11.97 2.73 5.20
C PHE A 392 10.66 3.53 5.19
N TRP A 393 10.66 4.75 4.67
CA TRP A 393 9.48 5.59 4.54
C TRP A 393 8.37 4.85 3.76
N GLY A 394 7.20 4.71 4.38
CA GLY A 394 6.09 3.93 3.82
C GLY A 394 6.15 2.42 4.10
N SER A 395 6.91 2.00 5.11
CA SER A 395 7.12 0.59 5.45
C SER A 395 5.83 -0.21 5.64
N ASN A 396 4.74 0.39 6.15
CA ASN A 396 3.45 -0.28 6.29
C ASN A 396 2.78 -0.57 4.94
N GLY A 397 2.88 0.35 3.97
CA GLY A 397 2.45 0.09 2.60
C GLY A 397 3.31 -0.99 1.95
N ALA A 398 4.64 -0.88 2.12
CA ALA A 398 5.58 -1.84 1.53
C ALA A 398 5.33 -3.29 1.99
N ILE A 399 5.04 -3.55 3.28
CA ILE A 399 4.73 -4.92 3.71
C ILE A 399 3.40 -5.44 3.15
N CYS A 400 2.45 -4.56 2.82
CA CYS A 400 1.25 -4.94 2.09
C CYS A 400 1.56 -5.31 0.63
N ASP A 401 2.47 -4.58 -0.03
CA ASP A 401 2.95 -4.94 -1.38
C ASP A 401 3.65 -6.30 -1.40
N LEU A 402 4.46 -6.61 -0.37
CA LEU A 402 5.07 -7.94 -0.22
C LEU A 402 4.03 -9.03 0.11
N ALA A 403 3.01 -8.68 0.91
CA ALA A 403 1.89 -9.57 1.19
C ALA A 403 1.08 -9.90 -0.07
N HIS A 404 0.98 -8.97 -1.03
CA HIS A 404 0.33 -9.23 -2.31
C HIS A 404 0.99 -10.42 -3.05
N ILE A 405 2.32 -10.46 -3.12
CA ILE A 405 3.06 -11.58 -3.73
C ILE A 405 2.82 -12.89 -2.98
N MET A 406 2.76 -12.86 -1.64
CA MET A 406 2.43 -14.05 -0.84
C MET A 406 0.99 -14.53 -1.12
N LEU A 407 0.05 -13.61 -1.33
CA LEU A 407 -1.33 -13.94 -1.69
C LEU A 407 -1.44 -14.52 -3.11
N MET A 408 -0.65 -14.02 -4.08
CA MET A 408 -0.53 -14.66 -5.39
C MET A 408 0.00 -16.08 -5.29
N ALA A 409 1.05 -16.31 -4.48
CA ALA A 409 1.59 -17.65 -4.25
C ALA A 409 0.58 -18.58 -3.56
N PHE A 410 -0.25 -18.04 -2.65
CA PHE A 410 -1.37 -18.78 -2.07
C PHE A 410 -2.40 -19.16 -3.13
N ASP A 411 -2.80 -18.24 -4.01
CA ASP A 411 -3.74 -18.52 -5.10
C ASP A 411 -3.24 -19.64 -6.03
N LEU A 412 -1.92 -19.64 -6.33
CA LEU A 412 -1.29 -20.64 -7.19
C LEU A 412 -1.14 -22.02 -6.56
N THR A 413 -0.92 -22.10 -5.23
CA THR A 413 -0.48 -23.33 -4.57
C THR A 413 -1.45 -23.88 -3.53
N GLY A 414 -2.34 -23.05 -2.99
CA GLY A 414 -3.19 -23.38 -1.84
C GLY A 414 -2.41 -23.52 -0.52
N ARG A 415 -1.10 -23.23 -0.49
CA ARG A 415 -0.24 -23.31 0.70
C ARG A 415 -0.63 -22.25 1.73
N LYS A 416 -1.20 -22.68 2.84
CA LYS A 416 -1.78 -21.79 3.88
C LYS A 416 -0.74 -20.94 4.61
N GLU A 417 0.53 -21.32 4.60
CA GLU A 417 1.60 -20.52 5.19
C GLU A 417 1.73 -19.14 4.55
N PHE A 418 1.48 -19.00 3.24
CA PHE A 418 1.53 -17.72 2.55
C PHE A 418 0.44 -16.75 3.01
N ILE A 419 -0.82 -17.20 3.06
CA ILE A 419 -1.92 -16.33 3.54
C ILE A 419 -1.77 -16.00 5.04
N LYS A 420 -1.21 -16.92 5.85
CA LYS A 420 -0.92 -16.64 7.26
C LYS A 420 0.16 -15.57 7.41
N ALA A 421 1.21 -15.62 6.59
CA ALA A 421 2.26 -14.61 6.58
C ALA A 421 1.73 -13.24 6.08
N ALA A 422 0.88 -13.22 5.06
CA ALA A 422 0.20 -12.01 4.60
C ALA A 422 -0.70 -11.41 5.72
N LYS A 423 -1.47 -12.27 6.42
CA LYS A 423 -2.30 -11.84 7.56
C LYS A 423 -1.47 -11.27 8.70
N ALA A 424 -0.29 -11.81 8.96
CA ALA A 424 0.59 -11.30 10.00
C ALA A 424 1.02 -9.84 9.74
N GLN A 425 1.08 -9.40 8.48
CA GLN A 425 1.36 -7.99 8.15
C GLN A 425 0.19 -7.08 8.56
N ILE A 426 -1.05 -7.53 8.37
CA ILE A 426 -2.23 -6.83 8.89
C ILE A 426 -2.21 -6.78 10.41
N ASP A 427 -1.86 -7.90 11.09
CA ASP A 427 -1.75 -7.92 12.54
C ASP A 427 -0.66 -6.96 13.05
N PHE A 428 0.48 -6.89 12.34
CA PHE A 428 1.55 -5.94 12.63
C PHE A 428 1.05 -4.49 12.55
N ILE A 429 0.36 -4.12 11.48
CA ILE A 429 -0.21 -2.77 11.29
C ILE A 429 -1.23 -2.44 12.39
N LEU A 430 -1.98 -3.43 12.86
CA LEU A 430 -3.07 -3.24 13.83
C LEU A 430 -2.66 -3.43 15.30
N GLY A 431 -1.36 -3.59 15.60
CA GLY A 431 -0.87 -3.58 16.98
C GLY A 431 0.11 -4.70 17.37
N CYS A 432 0.22 -5.80 16.59
CA CYS A 432 1.24 -6.83 16.82
C CYS A 432 2.63 -6.32 16.38
N ASN A 433 3.11 -5.24 16.99
CA ASN A 433 4.39 -4.62 16.68
C ASN A 433 5.08 -4.13 17.97
N PRO A 434 6.40 -3.84 17.94
CA PRO A 434 7.16 -3.53 19.15
C PRO A 434 6.77 -2.22 19.85
N LEU A 435 5.85 -1.42 19.29
CA LEU A 435 5.31 -0.20 19.87
C LEU A 435 3.89 -0.37 20.43
N ASN A 436 3.29 -1.55 20.24
CA ASN A 436 1.88 -1.80 20.57
C ASN A 436 0.96 -0.72 19.98
N TYR A 437 1.16 -0.40 18.70
CA TYR A 437 0.55 0.76 18.05
C TYR A 437 -0.27 0.32 16.84
N CYS A 438 -1.52 0.77 16.76
CA CYS A 438 -2.32 0.64 15.54
C CYS A 438 -1.99 1.80 14.60
N TYR A 439 -1.43 1.49 13.43
CA TYR A 439 -1.00 2.50 12.45
C TYR A 439 -2.14 3.04 11.58
N VAL A 440 -3.39 2.70 11.88
CA VAL A 440 -4.56 3.21 11.17
C VAL A 440 -5.32 4.18 12.06
N THR A 441 -5.57 5.38 11.54
CA THR A 441 -6.33 6.42 12.26
C THR A 441 -7.74 5.96 12.62
N GLY A 442 -8.18 6.24 13.83
CA GLY A 442 -9.52 5.89 14.30
C GLY A 442 -9.77 4.40 14.56
N ALA A 443 -8.72 3.55 14.47
CA ALA A 443 -8.81 2.11 14.69
C ALA A 443 -8.00 1.68 15.93
N GLY A 444 -8.46 0.64 16.64
CA GLY A 444 -7.79 0.14 17.85
C GLY A 444 -7.89 1.06 19.06
N THR A 445 -7.13 0.73 20.09
CA THR A 445 -7.14 1.46 21.38
C THR A 445 -6.05 2.53 21.44
N LYS A 446 -4.86 2.24 20.90
CA LYS A 446 -3.72 3.15 20.76
C LYS A 446 -3.40 3.29 19.28
N SER A 447 -3.81 4.39 18.68
CA SER A 447 -3.68 4.60 17.23
C SER A 447 -3.21 6.00 16.89
N VAL A 448 -2.97 6.24 15.60
CA VAL A 448 -2.52 7.53 15.04
C VAL A 448 -3.53 8.64 15.33
N VAL A 449 -3.07 9.71 15.97
CA VAL A 449 -3.89 10.89 16.29
C VAL A 449 -3.28 12.21 15.83
N HIS A 450 -2.02 12.20 15.38
CA HIS A 450 -1.30 13.37 14.87
C HIS A 450 -0.66 13.11 13.51
N PRO A 451 -1.43 12.61 12.49
CA PRO A 451 -0.85 12.26 11.20
C PRO A 451 -0.25 13.49 10.50
N HIS A 452 0.83 13.29 9.75
CA HIS A 452 1.33 14.29 8.83
C HIS A 452 0.37 14.38 7.63
N HIS A 453 -0.74 15.06 7.83
CA HIS A 453 -1.83 15.22 6.86
C HIS A 453 -2.42 16.62 7.00
N ARG A 454 -2.29 17.44 5.96
CA ARG A 454 -2.68 18.85 6.00
C ARG A 454 -4.12 19.08 6.43
N PRO A 455 -5.13 18.37 5.87
CA PRO A 455 -6.51 18.55 6.33
C PRO A 455 -6.69 18.24 7.82
N SER A 456 -6.02 17.21 8.36
CA SER A 456 -6.08 16.87 9.79
C SER A 456 -5.43 17.95 10.66
N GLY A 457 -4.24 18.42 10.26
CA GLY A 457 -3.51 19.47 10.97
C GLY A 457 -4.24 20.80 10.98
N ALA A 458 -4.84 21.19 9.83
CA ALA A 458 -5.61 22.44 9.69
C ALA A 458 -6.93 22.40 10.48
N SER A 459 -7.72 21.34 10.32
CA SER A 459 -9.04 21.21 10.94
C SER A 459 -8.99 20.77 12.41
N LYS A 460 -7.84 20.28 12.88
CA LYS A 460 -7.65 19.59 14.17
C LYS A 460 -8.60 18.39 14.36
N LYS A 461 -8.92 17.73 13.23
CA LYS A 461 -9.72 16.50 13.18
C LYS A 461 -8.92 15.41 12.52
N VAL A 462 -8.95 14.22 13.09
CA VAL A 462 -8.36 13.03 12.49
C VAL A 462 -9.44 12.34 11.66
N TYR A 463 -9.19 12.17 10.38
CA TYR A 463 -10.06 11.41 9.50
C TYR A 463 -9.79 9.91 9.74
N PRO A 464 -10.80 9.07 9.94
CA PRO A 464 -10.59 7.65 10.21
C PRO A 464 -10.19 6.88 8.94
N GLY A 465 -9.45 5.78 9.12
CA GLY A 465 -9.12 4.86 8.03
C GLY A 465 -7.85 5.19 7.24
N MET A 466 -7.07 6.19 7.66
CA MET A 466 -5.78 6.52 7.03
C MET A 466 -4.67 5.63 7.60
N LEU A 467 -3.94 4.94 6.74
CA LEU A 467 -2.73 4.19 7.11
C LEU A 467 -1.53 5.15 7.17
N ALA A 468 -0.92 5.27 8.34
CA ALA A 468 0.36 5.96 8.48
C ALA A 468 1.50 5.15 7.84
N GLY A 469 2.51 5.84 7.30
CA GLY A 469 3.67 5.23 6.65
C GLY A 469 4.39 4.19 7.50
N GLY A 470 4.40 4.37 8.82
CA GLY A 470 4.94 3.40 9.75
C GLY A 470 6.42 3.63 10.08
N PRO A 471 7.08 2.66 10.71
CA PRO A 471 8.46 2.79 11.13
C PRO A 471 9.40 3.13 9.97
N CYS A 472 10.35 4.04 10.21
CA CYS A 472 11.38 4.42 9.23
C CYS A 472 12.77 4.48 9.89
N GLY A 473 13.53 3.39 9.79
CA GLY A 473 14.88 3.30 10.35
C GLY A 473 15.91 4.25 9.71
N ALA A 474 15.61 4.78 8.52
CA ALA A 474 16.45 5.76 7.83
C ALA A 474 16.34 7.19 8.41
N LEU A 475 15.33 7.48 9.24
CA LEU A 475 15.14 8.76 9.93
C LEU A 475 15.26 9.97 8.99
N LEU A 476 14.39 10.06 7.97
CA LEU A 476 14.58 10.99 6.85
C LEU A 476 14.17 12.43 7.15
N ASP A 477 13.33 12.67 8.16
CA ASP A 477 12.96 14.02 8.59
C ASP A 477 13.70 14.48 9.85
N ALA A 478 13.64 15.78 10.14
CA ALA A 478 14.34 16.38 11.26
C ALA A 478 13.80 15.89 12.61
N TYR A 479 12.47 15.73 12.73
CA TYR A 479 11.85 15.26 13.96
C TYR A 479 12.26 13.82 14.28
N ALA A 480 12.22 12.93 13.30
CA ALA A 480 12.65 11.55 13.45
C ALA A 480 14.12 11.45 13.86
N LYS A 481 15.02 12.23 13.23
CA LYS A 481 16.45 12.29 13.58
C LYS A 481 16.68 12.71 15.01
N GLU A 482 15.93 13.71 15.50
CA GLU A 482 16.09 14.24 16.84
C GLU A 482 15.58 13.28 17.92
N HIS A 483 14.44 12.61 17.67
CA HIS A 483 13.71 11.89 18.71
C HIS A 483 13.86 10.37 18.67
N LEU A 484 14.23 9.80 17.52
CA LEU A 484 14.24 8.34 17.30
C LEU A 484 15.65 7.77 17.05
N ALA A 485 16.70 8.60 17.01
CA ALA A 485 18.05 8.14 16.76
C ALA A 485 18.48 7.07 17.79
N GLY A 486 19.09 5.98 17.30
CA GLY A 486 19.57 4.87 18.13
C GLY A 486 18.49 3.85 18.51
N GLN A 487 17.24 4.02 18.08
CA GLN A 487 16.20 3.01 18.24
C GLN A 487 16.35 1.89 17.20
N PRO A 488 15.93 0.65 17.50
CA PRO A 488 15.76 -0.39 16.51
C PRO A 488 14.80 0.07 15.39
N ALA A 489 15.02 -0.39 14.16
CA ALA A 489 14.31 0.13 12.99
C ALA A 489 12.79 0.07 13.11
N LEU A 490 12.22 -1.04 13.61
CA LEU A 490 10.77 -1.20 13.82
C LEU A 490 10.21 -0.37 14.99
N LYS A 491 11.07 0.31 15.77
CA LYS A 491 10.69 1.28 16.81
C LYS A 491 10.86 2.73 16.37
N CYS A 492 11.40 2.96 15.17
CA CYS A 492 11.58 4.30 14.61
C CYS A 492 10.27 4.86 14.05
N TYR A 493 9.29 5.11 14.92
CA TYR A 493 8.00 5.72 14.60
C TYR A 493 7.62 6.75 15.67
N ALA A 494 7.07 7.86 15.22
CA ALA A 494 6.48 8.88 16.10
C ALA A 494 5.13 9.35 15.56
N ASP A 495 4.08 9.30 16.40
CA ASP A 495 2.80 9.94 16.08
C ASP A 495 2.91 11.45 16.28
N ALA A 496 3.54 12.13 15.34
CA ALA A 496 3.83 13.54 15.38
C ALA A 496 3.68 14.18 13.99
N GLU A 497 2.88 15.24 13.90
CA GLU A 497 2.64 15.99 12.65
C GLU A 497 3.94 16.38 11.91
N PRO A 498 5.06 16.78 12.56
CA PRO A 498 6.30 17.12 11.87
C PRO A 498 7.07 15.91 11.28
N SER A 499 6.78 14.69 11.72
CA SER A 499 7.50 13.50 11.28
C SER A 499 6.87 12.90 10.03
N TYR A 500 7.13 13.50 8.86
CA TYR A 500 6.58 12.97 7.62
C TYR A 500 7.11 11.58 7.26
N SER A 501 8.37 11.29 7.53
CA SER A 501 8.96 10.01 7.14
C SER A 501 8.42 8.80 7.92
N THR A 502 7.72 9.03 9.05
CA THR A 502 7.13 7.95 9.84
C THR A 502 5.60 8.03 9.89
N ASN A 503 5.02 9.23 9.86
CA ASN A 503 3.62 9.47 10.20
C ASN A 503 2.79 10.13 9.07
N GLU A 504 3.34 10.23 7.86
CA GLU A 504 2.57 10.63 6.68
C GLU A 504 1.58 9.53 6.30
N VAL A 505 0.55 9.90 5.57
CA VAL A 505 -0.45 9.01 4.98
C VAL A 505 -0.40 9.14 3.46
N ALA A 506 -0.75 8.09 2.70
CA ALA A 506 -0.79 8.16 1.25
C ALA A 506 -1.84 7.20 0.66
N ILE A 507 -2.44 7.59 -0.47
CA ILE A 507 -3.46 6.81 -1.16
C ILE A 507 -2.94 5.42 -1.57
N TYR A 508 -1.70 5.33 -2.04
CA TYR A 508 -1.12 4.08 -2.52
C TYR A 508 -0.64 3.14 -1.39
N TRP A 509 -0.43 3.64 -0.16
CA TRP A 509 -0.27 2.78 1.02
C TRP A 509 -1.62 2.24 1.48
N ASN A 510 -2.64 3.11 1.48
CA ASN A 510 -4.00 2.73 1.83
C ASN A 510 -4.57 1.68 0.87
N SER A 511 -4.33 1.82 -0.44
CA SER A 511 -4.80 0.85 -1.44
C SER A 511 -4.19 -0.53 -1.26
N ALA A 512 -2.87 -0.61 -1.03
CA ALA A 512 -2.16 -1.85 -0.72
C ALA A 512 -2.70 -2.51 0.56
N PHE A 513 -2.98 -1.69 1.59
CA PHE A 513 -3.58 -2.15 2.83
C PHE A 513 -5.01 -2.69 2.59
N VAL A 514 -5.85 -1.97 1.85
CA VAL A 514 -7.20 -2.43 1.48
C VAL A 514 -7.12 -3.76 0.73
N TYR A 515 -6.27 -3.87 -0.30
CA TYR A 515 -6.09 -5.13 -1.04
C TYR A 515 -5.75 -6.28 -0.11
N THR A 516 -4.76 -6.11 0.77
CA THR A 516 -4.34 -7.16 1.70
C THR A 516 -5.43 -7.49 2.70
N LEU A 517 -6.09 -6.48 3.28
CA LEU A 517 -7.12 -6.63 4.31
C LEU A 517 -8.35 -7.42 3.83
N VAL A 518 -8.78 -7.19 2.59
CA VAL A 518 -9.96 -7.89 2.04
C VAL A 518 -9.65 -9.33 1.62
N ARG A 519 -8.36 -9.64 1.39
CA ARG A 519 -7.88 -10.94 0.91
C ARG A 519 -7.54 -11.94 2.02
N VAL A 520 -7.11 -11.46 3.18
CA VAL A 520 -6.70 -12.31 4.31
C VAL A 520 -7.83 -12.74 5.22
#